data_b0d4bdd954f5eeac012a418009bc1932
#
_entry.id   b0d4bdd954f5eeac012a418009bc1932
#
_cell.length_a   1.000
_cell.length_b   1.000
_cell.length_c   1.000
_cell.angle_alpha   90.00
_cell.angle_beta   90.00
_cell.angle_gamma   90.00
#
_symmetry.space_group_name_H-M   'P 1'
#
loop_
_entity.id
_entity.type
_entity.pdbx_description
1 polymer ?
#
loop_
_entity_poly.entity_id
_entity_poly.type
_entity_poly.pdbx_seq_one_letter_code
_entity_poly.pdbx_strand_id
1 'polypeptide(L)'
;KGKCDWDDRWYASRKLDGVRCLAVVDENRVCTLYSRMGKELTTLNRVKEAIENTGIINHVFDGEICLLDENGNEDFQGVMKELRRKDHQIENPRFMIFDMIHKSEFNAGKGNTPLTERLRTLRAWQGGRFTCAKTLQYVDQVQINDDDHFETWNKLSAEKGWEGFMLRKNVGYEGKRSKNLVKVKKFHDAEYEVIDYDTDTAEVVRNGRSETIEMLSQVWIE
;
A
#
# COMPACT_ATOMS: atom_id res chain seq x y z
N LYS A 1 2.79 7.67 -21.33
CA LYS A 1 1.99 8.06 -20.16
C LYS A 1 0.55 8.16 -20.61
N GLY A 2 -0.28 7.14 -20.38
CA GLY A 2 -1.70 7.20 -20.69
C GLY A 2 -2.37 8.22 -19.77
N LYS A 3 -3.09 9.18 -20.34
CA LYS A 3 -3.98 10.05 -19.54
C LYS A 3 -5.05 9.16 -18.90
N CYS A 4 -5.35 9.38 -17.63
CA CYS A 4 -6.57 8.88 -17.05
C CYS A 4 -7.75 9.57 -17.74
N ASP A 5 -8.74 8.81 -18.11
CA ASP A 5 -10.01 9.36 -18.55
C ASP A 5 -10.83 9.66 -17.28
N TRP A 6 -11.10 10.94 -17.00
CA TRP A 6 -11.78 11.34 -15.78
C TRP A 6 -13.25 10.92 -15.75
N ASP A 7 -13.87 10.66 -16.88
CA ASP A 7 -15.23 10.11 -16.97
C ASP A 7 -15.32 8.69 -16.36
N ASP A 8 -14.20 7.99 -16.30
CA ASP A 8 -14.06 6.69 -15.63
C ASP A 8 -14.13 6.73 -14.09
N ARG A 9 -14.30 7.89 -13.50
CA ARG A 9 -14.34 8.13 -12.05
C ARG A 9 -13.12 7.56 -11.31
N TRP A 10 -12.03 8.34 -11.29
CA TRP A 10 -10.81 8.05 -10.56
C TRP A 10 -10.82 8.70 -9.18
N TYR A 11 -10.26 8.00 -8.21
CA TYR A 11 -10.16 8.44 -6.82
C TYR A 11 -8.69 8.55 -6.42
N ALA A 12 -8.31 9.74 -5.92
CA ALA A 12 -6.98 9.99 -5.38
C ALA A 12 -6.93 9.73 -3.89
N SER A 13 -5.83 9.15 -3.44
CA SER A 13 -5.47 9.04 -2.03
C SER A 13 -3.97 9.27 -1.85
N ARG A 14 -3.56 9.77 -0.68
CA ARG A 14 -2.15 9.85 -0.34
C ARG A 14 -1.46 8.51 -0.58
N LYS A 15 -0.26 8.53 -1.14
CA LYS A 15 0.63 7.38 -1.14
C LYS A 15 1.37 7.34 0.19
N LEU A 16 1.11 6.30 0.96
CA LEU A 16 1.73 6.07 2.26
C LEU A 16 3.12 5.46 2.07
N ASP A 17 4.02 5.77 2.98
CA ASP A 17 5.36 5.19 3.03
C ASP A 17 5.45 4.18 4.17
N GLY A 18 4.95 2.98 3.92
CA GLY A 18 4.83 1.90 4.89
C GLY A 18 4.95 0.51 4.27
N VAL A 19 4.42 -0.48 4.94
CA VAL A 19 4.43 -1.87 4.48
C VAL A 19 3.01 -2.36 4.28
N ARG A 20 2.69 -2.78 3.04
CA ARG A 20 1.36 -3.31 2.72
C ARG A 20 1.00 -4.48 3.61
N CYS A 21 -0.20 -4.41 4.19
CA CYS A 21 -0.78 -5.44 5.02
C CYS A 21 -2.21 -5.77 4.55
N LEU A 22 -2.50 -7.06 4.48
CA LEU A 22 -3.82 -7.63 4.26
C LEU A 22 -4.29 -8.26 5.55
N ALA A 23 -5.34 -7.72 6.17
CA ALA A 23 -5.98 -8.31 7.34
C ALA A 23 -7.17 -9.15 6.89
N VAL A 24 -6.99 -10.46 6.89
CA VAL A 24 -7.99 -11.44 6.45
C VAL A 24 -8.79 -11.91 7.66
N VAL A 25 -10.09 -11.66 7.67
CA VAL A 25 -11.01 -12.06 8.75
C VAL A 25 -11.91 -13.19 8.27
N ASP A 26 -11.94 -14.29 9.02
CA ASP A 26 -12.79 -15.44 8.73
C ASP A 26 -14.20 -15.32 9.31
N GLU A 27 -15.02 -16.37 9.18
CA GLU A 27 -16.37 -16.47 9.73
C GLU A 27 -16.42 -16.54 11.26
N ASN A 28 -15.32 -16.93 11.90
CA ASN A 28 -15.19 -17.04 13.35
C ASN A 28 -14.60 -15.76 13.99
N ARG A 29 -14.44 -14.68 13.20
CA ARG A 29 -13.80 -13.40 13.58
C ARG A 29 -12.28 -13.51 13.83
N VAL A 30 -11.65 -14.60 13.43
CA VAL A 30 -10.20 -14.73 13.54
C VAL A 30 -9.54 -13.92 12.44
N CYS A 31 -8.67 -13.00 12.83
CA CYS A 31 -7.90 -12.17 11.91
C CYS A 31 -6.49 -12.75 11.72
N THR A 32 -6.06 -12.87 10.48
CA THR A 32 -4.66 -13.16 10.15
C THR A 32 -4.11 -12.05 9.27
N LEU A 33 -2.92 -11.57 9.58
CA LEU A 33 -2.28 -10.46 8.89
C LEU A 33 -1.20 -10.97 7.93
N TYR A 34 -1.26 -10.55 6.67
CA TYR A 34 -0.32 -10.97 5.65
C TYR A 34 0.37 -9.79 4.98
N SER A 35 1.65 -9.97 4.67
CA SER A 35 2.38 -9.06 3.79
C SER A 35 1.90 -9.22 2.34
N ARG A 36 2.34 -8.31 1.46
CA ARG A 36 2.08 -8.37 0.02
C ARG A 36 2.46 -9.71 -0.62
N MET A 37 3.47 -10.39 -0.08
CA MET A 37 3.99 -11.66 -0.59
C MET A 37 3.32 -12.88 0.07
N GLY A 38 2.27 -12.67 0.86
CA GLY A 38 1.56 -13.74 1.56
C GLY A 38 2.28 -14.28 2.80
N LYS A 39 3.36 -13.63 3.27
CA LYS A 39 4.00 -13.99 4.53
C LYS A 39 3.19 -13.43 5.68
N GLU A 40 2.91 -14.25 6.69
CA GLU A 40 2.23 -13.80 7.90
C GLU A 40 3.07 -12.78 8.69
N LEU A 41 2.38 -11.76 9.20
CA LEU A 41 2.95 -10.69 10.02
C LEU A 41 2.55 -10.93 11.47
N THR A 42 3.46 -11.48 12.26
CA THR A 42 3.20 -11.92 13.64
C THR A 42 3.51 -10.88 14.71
N THR A 43 4.07 -9.73 14.32
CA THR A 43 4.48 -8.64 15.22
C THR A 43 3.40 -7.58 15.44
N LEU A 44 2.17 -7.79 14.95
CA LEU A 44 1.10 -6.80 14.87
C LEU A 44 -0.15 -7.19 15.68
N ASN A 45 0.01 -7.78 16.87
CA ASN A 45 -1.12 -8.21 17.69
C ASN A 45 -2.14 -7.10 17.96
N ARG A 46 -1.69 -5.86 18.18
CA ARG A 46 -2.60 -4.71 18.39
C ARG A 46 -3.49 -4.42 17.18
N VAL A 47 -2.97 -4.60 15.97
CA VAL A 47 -3.77 -4.45 14.73
C VAL A 47 -4.76 -5.61 14.62
N LYS A 48 -4.30 -6.84 14.86
CA LYS A 48 -5.14 -8.04 14.85
C LYS A 48 -6.32 -7.90 15.80
N GLU A 49 -6.07 -7.61 17.07
CA GLU A 49 -7.10 -7.40 18.10
C GLU A 49 -8.06 -6.26 17.74
N ALA A 50 -7.52 -5.14 17.22
CA ALA A 50 -8.34 -4.02 16.81
C ALA A 50 -9.30 -4.37 15.66
N ILE A 51 -8.85 -5.18 14.68
CA ILE A 51 -9.69 -5.68 13.58
C ILE A 51 -10.74 -6.68 14.11
N GLU A 52 -10.36 -7.65 14.95
CA GLU A 52 -11.27 -8.62 15.53
C GLU A 52 -12.38 -7.95 16.34
N ASN A 53 -12.04 -6.88 17.09
CA ASN A 53 -12.98 -6.08 17.86
C ASN A 53 -13.99 -5.28 17.00
N THR A 54 -13.76 -5.12 15.69
CA THR A 54 -14.76 -4.53 14.79
C THR A 54 -16.00 -5.42 14.65
N GLY A 55 -15.88 -6.72 14.89
CA GLY A 55 -16.92 -7.72 14.69
C GLY A 55 -17.25 -7.99 13.22
N ILE A 56 -16.45 -7.48 12.28
CA ILE A 56 -16.56 -7.77 10.85
C ILE A 56 -16.08 -9.19 10.61
N ILE A 57 -16.78 -9.92 9.75
CA ILE A 57 -16.43 -11.28 9.33
C ILE A 57 -16.39 -11.37 7.80
N ASN A 58 -15.69 -12.38 7.28
CA ASN A 58 -15.64 -12.69 5.85
C ASN A 58 -15.20 -11.50 4.98
N HIS A 59 -14.29 -10.66 5.50
CA HIS A 59 -13.71 -9.54 4.76
C HIS A 59 -12.18 -9.54 4.85
N VAL A 60 -11.58 -8.88 3.89
CA VAL A 60 -10.16 -8.54 3.85
C VAL A 60 -10.02 -7.03 3.87
N PHE A 61 -9.33 -6.51 4.88
CA PHE A 61 -8.92 -5.11 4.91
C PHE A 61 -7.58 -4.99 4.23
N ASP A 62 -7.50 -4.11 3.26
CA ASP A 62 -6.28 -3.82 2.51
C ASP A 62 -5.77 -2.44 2.90
N GLY A 63 -4.54 -2.38 3.37
CA GLY A 63 -3.97 -1.15 3.91
C GLY A 63 -2.45 -1.19 3.98
N GLU A 64 -1.91 -0.18 4.65
CA GLU A 64 -0.49 0.01 4.89
C GLU A 64 -0.23 0.04 6.40
N ILE A 65 0.78 -0.68 6.87
CA ILE A 65 1.30 -0.50 8.23
C ILE A 65 2.31 0.63 8.19
N CYS A 66 2.06 1.65 8.99
CA CYS A 66 2.95 2.79 9.17
C CYS A 66 3.38 2.91 10.63
N LEU A 67 4.62 3.31 10.85
CA LEU A 67 5.09 3.88 12.10
C LEU A 67 5.39 5.36 11.87
N LEU A 68 5.31 6.17 12.91
CA LEU A 68 5.68 7.57 12.83
C LEU A 68 6.97 7.80 13.62
N ASP A 69 7.83 8.64 13.06
CA ASP A 69 9.00 9.17 13.76
C ASP A 69 8.60 10.20 14.85
N GLU A 70 9.58 10.75 15.53
CA GLU A 70 9.40 11.76 16.59
C GLU A 70 8.73 13.06 16.07
N ASN A 71 8.84 13.33 14.77
CA ASN A 71 8.25 14.50 14.10
C ASN A 71 6.85 14.21 13.53
N GLY A 72 6.38 12.95 13.65
CA GLY A 72 5.09 12.52 13.11
C GLY A 72 5.08 12.16 11.62
N ASN A 73 6.25 12.00 11.01
CA ASN A 73 6.40 11.53 9.64
C ASN A 73 6.43 10.00 9.59
N GLU A 74 6.09 9.44 8.44
CA GLU A 74 6.15 8.00 8.23
C GLU A 74 7.62 7.53 8.19
N ASP A 75 7.93 6.53 9.03
CA ASP A 75 9.26 5.91 9.13
C ASP A 75 9.25 4.51 8.50
N PHE A 76 9.50 4.44 7.18
CA PHE A 76 9.56 3.19 6.44
C PHE A 76 10.66 2.26 6.97
N GLN A 77 11.83 2.78 7.31
CA GLN A 77 12.94 1.96 7.80
C GLN A 77 12.61 1.38 9.18
N GLY A 78 11.99 2.19 10.04
CA GLY A 78 11.52 1.75 11.35
C GLY A 78 10.49 0.64 11.24
N VAL A 79 9.46 0.78 10.40
CA VAL A 79 8.45 -0.26 10.24
C VAL A 79 9.05 -1.56 9.67
N MET A 80 9.96 -1.47 8.71
CA MET A 80 10.65 -2.64 8.15
C MET A 80 11.53 -3.36 9.19
N LYS A 81 12.22 -2.61 10.04
CA LYS A 81 13.04 -3.14 11.13
C LYS A 81 12.17 -3.88 12.15
N GLU A 82 11.10 -3.23 12.62
CA GLU A 82 10.21 -3.79 13.64
C GLU A 82 9.45 -5.04 13.16
N LEU A 83 8.98 -5.05 11.91
CA LEU A 83 8.31 -6.22 11.32
C LEU A 83 9.21 -7.46 11.16
N ARG A 84 10.53 -7.27 11.09
CA ARG A 84 11.50 -8.38 10.92
C ARG A 84 11.97 -8.99 12.24
N ARG A 85 11.73 -8.30 13.37
CA ARG A 85 12.14 -8.79 14.69
C ARG A 85 11.36 -10.05 15.05
N LYS A 86 12.05 -11.03 15.63
CA LYS A 86 11.43 -12.22 16.21
C LYS A 86 11.04 -11.95 17.67
N ASP A 87 10.02 -12.65 18.14
CA ASP A 87 9.56 -12.60 19.53
C ASP A 87 9.31 -11.17 20.03
N HIS A 88 8.72 -10.35 19.18
CA HIS A 88 8.49 -8.93 19.40
C HIS A 88 7.06 -8.55 18.98
N GLN A 89 6.52 -7.51 19.63
CA GLN A 89 5.23 -6.90 19.27
C GLN A 89 5.43 -5.39 19.13
N ILE A 90 4.94 -4.85 18.01
CA ILE A 90 5.00 -3.41 17.74
C ILE A 90 3.99 -2.70 18.66
N GLU A 91 4.45 -1.72 19.42
CA GLU A 91 3.59 -1.05 20.41
C GLU A 91 2.57 -0.09 19.79
N ASN A 92 2.96 0.70 18.81
CA ASN A 92 2.13 1.76 18.24
C ASN A 92 1.98 1.64 16.70
N PRO A 93 1.58 0.46 16.17
CA PRO A 93 1.37 0.30 14.75
C PRO A 93 0.12 1.06 14.31
N ARG A 94 0.19 1.71 13.15
CA ARG A 94 -0.96 2.32 12.48
C ARG A 94 -1.29 1.50 11.24
N PHE A 95 -2.48 0.95 11.19
CA PHE A 95 -3.00 0.29 10.00
C PHE A 95 -3.88 1.27 9.24
N MET A 96 -3.34 1.81 8.16
CA MET A 96 -3.95 2.80 7.28
C MET A 96 -4.74 2.07 6.19
N ILE A 97 -6.04 1.91 6.39
CA ILE A 97 -6.91 1.08 5.55
C ILE A 97 -7.42 1.91 4.37
N PHE A 98 -7.21 1.43 3.16
CA PHE A 98 -7.66 2.08 1.93
C PHE A 98 -8.66 1.25 1.11
N ASP A 99 -8.90 -0.01 1.46
CA ASP A 99 -9.94 -0.84 0.83
C ASP A 99 -10.47 -1.90 1.80
N MET A 100 -11.69 -2.38 1.53
CA MET A 100 -12.29 -3.52 2.23
C MET A 100 -13.02 -4.40 1.23
N ILE A 101 -12.58 -5.63 1.08
CA ILE A 101 -13.03 -6.56 0.05
C ILE A 101 -13.73 -7.75 0.72
N HIS A 102 -14.84 -8.21 0.16
CA HIS A 102 -15.44 -9.46 0.63
C HIS A 102 -14.50 -10.65 0.35
N LYS A 103 -14.34 -11.54 1.34
CA LYS A 103 -13.36 -12.65 1.28
C LYS A 103 -13.53 -13.53 0.03
N SER A 104 -14.76 -13.72 -0.45
CA SER A 104 -15.01 -14.50 -1.68
C SER A 104 -14.45 -13.81 -2.92
N GLU A 105 -14.61 -12.48 -3.05
CA GLU A 105 -14.03 -11.72 -4.17
C GLU A 105 -12.50 -11.69 -4.10
N PHE A 106 -11.96 -11.57 -2.89
CA PHE A 106 -10.52 -11.62 -2.66
C PHE A 106 -9.93 -12.98 -3.07
N ASN A 107 -10.53 -14.08 -2.64
CA ASN A 107 -10.09 -15.45 -2.96
C ASN A 107 -10.21 -15.75 -4.46
N ALA A 108 -11.23 -15.21 -5.12
CA ALA A 108 -11.39 -15.31 -6.57
C ALA A 108 -10.36 -14.45 -7.35
N GLY A 109 -9.63 -13.57 -6.67
CA GLY A 109 -8.71 -12.60 -7.30
C GLY A 109 -9.41 -11.57 -8.17
N LYS A 110 -10.74 -11.51 -8.13
CA LYS A 110 -11.58 -10.60 -8.91
C LYS A 110 -12.92 -10.39 -8.21
N GLY A 111 -13.37 -9.15 -8.15
CA GLY A 111 -14.67 -8.75 -7.62
C GLY A 111 -15.45 -7.88 -8.57
N ASN A 112 -16.76 -7.78 -8.35
CA ASN A 112 -17.66 -6.92 -9.11
C ASN A 112 -18.09 -5.68 -8.31
N THR A 113 -17.89 -5.68 -6.99
CA THR A 113 -18.26 -4.55 -6.11
C THR A 113 -17.38 -3.33 -6.43
N PRO A 114 -17.95 -2.21 -6.93
CA PRO A 114 -17.18 -1.02 -7.27
C PRO A 114 -16.44 -0.45 -6.07
N LEU A 115 -15.33 0.25 -6.31
CA LEU A 115 -14.54 0.90 -5.25
C LEU A 115 -15.41 1.77 -4.33
N THR A 116 -16.29 2.60 -4.89
CA THR A 116 -17.15 3.49 -4.11
C THR A 116 -18.07 2.77 -3.12
N GLU A 117 -18.56 1.60 -3.48
CA GLU A 117 -19.39 0.80 -2.56
C GLU A 117 -18.53 0.19 -1.45
N ARG A 118 -17.35 -0.34 -1.78
CA ARG A 118 -16.40 -0.84 -0.78
C ARG A 118 -15.99 0.24 0.20
N LEU A 119 -15.69 1.45 -0.30
CA LEU A 119 -15.36 2.61 0.54
C LEU A 119 -16.54 3.09 1.38
N ARG A 120 -17.75 3.08 0.84
CA ARG A 120 -18.97 3.41 1.59
C ARG A 120 -19.17 2.45 2.77
N THR A 121 -19.00 1.16 2.52
CA THR A 121 -19.08 0.13 3.55
C THR A 121 -18.00 0.34 4.61
N LEU A 122 -16.75 0.56 4.21
CA LEU A 122 -15.63 0.84 5.11
C LEU A 122 -15.89 2.07 5.98
N ARG A 123 -16.39 3.18 5.41
CA ARG A 123 -16.75 4.42 6.14
C ARG A 123 -17.89 4.20 7.14
N ALA A 124 -18.92 3.46 6.76
CA ALA A 124 -20.03 3.13 7.65
C ALA A 124 -19.57 2.37 8.89
N TRP A 125 -18.59 1.49 8.73
CA TRP A 125 -17.98 0.74 9.84
C TRP A 125 -17.12 1.63 10.74
N GLN A 126 -16.38 2.59 10.16
CA GLN A 126 -15.56 3.53 10.92
C GLN A 126 -16.39 4.37 11.89
N GLY A 127 -17.56 4.85 11.46
CA GLY A 127 -18.42 5.75 12.26
C GLY A 127 -19.02 5.13 13.51
N GLY A 128 -18.99 3.80 13.68
CA GLY A 128 -19.68 3.13 14.78
C GLY A 128 -18.85 2.14 15.61
N ARG A 129 -17.70 1.68 15.14
CA ARG A 129 -17.01 0.52 15.74
C ARG A 129 -15.48 0.61 15.86
N PHE A 130 -14.83 1.63 15.31
CA PHE A 130 -13.40 1.82 15.52
C PHE A 130 -13.13 2.50 16.88
N THR A 131 -13.18 1.72 17.94
CA THR A 131 -12.79 2.20 19.28
C THR A 131 -11.29 2.46 19.40
N CYS A 132 -10.48 2.00 18.44
CA CYS A 132 -9.02 2.12 18.40
C CYS A 132 -8.57 3.09 17.29
N ALA A 133 -9.05 4.33 17.31
CA ALA A 133 -8.80 5.35 16.29
C ALA A 133 -7.31 5.65 16.00
N LYS A 134 -6.39 5.28 16.92
CA LYS A 134 -4.95 5.41 16.69
C LYS A 134 -4.37 4.24 15.90
N THR A 135 -4.86 3.02 16.12
CA THR A 135 -4.34 1.80 15.49
C THR A 135 -4.97 1.56 14.11
N LEU A 136 -6.30 1.78 13.98
CA LEU A 136 -7.00 1.62 12.71
C LEU A 136 -7.40 3.00 12.19
N GLN A 137 -6.94 3.34 10.99
CA GLN A 137 -7.26 4.61 10.34
C GLN A 137 -7.72 4.37 8.91
N TYR A 138 -8.72 5.13 8.48
CA TYR A 138 -9.17 5.13 7.10
C TYR A 138 -8.35 6.13 6.27
N VAL A 139 -7.98 5.74 5.07
CA VAL A 139 -7.33 6.64 4.11
C VAL A 139 -8.39 7.29 3.25
N ASP A 140 -8.53 8.61 3.39
CA ASP A 140 -9.47 9.37 2.55
C ASP A 140 -9.13 9.24 1.06
N GLN A 141 -10.18 9.05 0.27
CA GLN A 141 -10.10 8.96 -1.18
C GLN A 141 -11.10 9.92 -1.80
N VAL A 142 -10.60 10.82 -2.64
CA VAL A 142 -11.35 11.92 -3.24
C VAL A 142 -11.43 11.71 -4.74
N GLN A 143 -12.60 11.86 -5.31
CA GLN A 143 -12.78 11.77 -6.76
C GLN A 143 -12.04 12.92 -7.45
N ILE A 144 -11.28 12.58 -8.49
CA ILE A 144 -10.67 13.54 -9.42
C ILE A 144 -11.62 13.75 -10.59
N ASN A 145 -11.98 14.99 -10.87
CA ASN A 145 -12.98 15.32 -11.87
C ASN A 145 -12.37 15.81 -13.19
N ASP A 146 -11.16 16.39 -13.14
CA ASP A 146 -10.50 17.03 -14.27
C ASP A 146 -8.98 17.17 -14.05
N ASP A 147 -8.30 17.70 -15.06
CA ASP A 147 -6.85 17.95 -15.01
C ASP A 147 -6.47 19.01 -13.96
N ASP A 148 -7.29 20.02 -13.71
CA ASP A 148 -7.03 21.06 -12.71
C ASP A 148 -7.09 20.49 -11.29
N HIS A 149 -8.04 19.61 -11.04
CA HIS A 149 -8.14 18.90 -9.77
C HIS A 149 -6.95 17.94 -9.57
N PHE A 150 -6.48 17.27 -10.63
CA PHE A 150 -5.28 16.44 -10.59
C PHE A 150 -4.03 17.29 -10.26
N GLU A 151 -3.85 18.45 -10.90
CA GLU A 151 -2.72 19.34 -10.61
C GLU A 151 -2.78 19.92 -9.19
N THR A 152 -3.97 20.14 -8.65
CA THR A 152 -4.15 20.53 -7.24
C THR A 152 -3.63 19.44 -6.30
N TRP A 153 -3.90 18.15 -6.58
CA TRP A 153 -3.34 17.03 -5.83
C TRP A 153 -1.83 16.92 -5.96
N ASN A 154 -1.28 17.20 -7.15
CA ASN A 154 0.16 17.24 -7.38
C ASN A 154 0.85 18.29 -6.50
N LYS A 155 0.31 19.52 -6.46
CA LYS A 155 0.80 20.60 -5.61
C LYS A 155 0.69 20.26 -4.13
N LEU A 156 -0.48 19.78 -3.70
CA LEU A 156 -0.72 19.36 -2.30
C LEU A 156 0.25 18.27 -1.86
N SER A 157 0.49 17.27 -2.71
CA SER A 157 1.45 16.20 -2.44
C SER A 157 2.87 16.73 -2.21
N ALA A 158 3.27 17.75 -3.00
CA ALA A 158 4.57 18.39 -2.85
C ALA A 158 4.67 19.22 -1.57
N GLU A 159 3.66 20.04 -1.29
CA GLU A 159 3.59 20.91 -0.10
C GLU A 159 3.59 20.10 1.21
N LYS A 160 2.94 18.94 1.19
CA LYS A 160 2.88 18.03 2.34
C LYS A 160 4.07 17.10 2.47
N GLY A 161 5.02 17.12 1.54
CA GLY A 161 6.15 16.19 1.54
C GLY A 161 5.78 14.72 1.38
N TRP A 162 4.65 14.41 0.74
CA TRP A 162 4.24 13.01 0.50
C TRP A 162 5.12 12.36 -0.58
N GLU A 163 5.31 11.06 -0.50
CA GLU A 163 5.97 10.27 -1.57
C GLU A 163 5.25 10.42 -2.93
N GLY A 164 3.99 10.83 -2.89
CA GLY A 164 3.10 10.99 -4.02
C GLY A 164 1.66 10.66 -3.65
N PHE A 165 0.89 10.27 -4.65
CA PHE A 165 -0.48 9.82 -4.43
C PHE A 165 -0.85 8.64 -5.34
N MET A 166 -1.90 7.95 -4.98
CA MET A 166 -2.44 6.82 -5.70
C MET A 166 -3.73 7.23 -6.39
N LEU A 167 -3.92 6.80 -7.64
CA LEU A 167 -5.19 6.89 -8.35
C LEU A 167 -5.80 5.50 -8.50
N ARG A 168 -7.04 5.35 -8.09
CA ARG A 168 -7.84 4.13 -8.23
C ARG A 168 -9.08 4.41 -9.04
N LYS A 169 -9.28 3.62 -10.10
CA LYS A 169 -10.50 3.66 -10.91
C LYS A 169 -11.67 3.02 -10.13
N ASN A 170 -12.89 3.53 -10.32
CA ASN A 170 -14.08 2.99 -9.69
C ASN A 170 -14.54 1.68 -10.33
N VAL A 171 -13.79 0.63 -10.15
CA VAL A 171 -14.06 -0.72 -10.66
C VAL A 171 -14.05 -1.75 -9.53
N GLY A 172 -14.44 -2.98 -9.83
CA GLY A 172 -14.34 -4.10 -8.92
C GLY A 172 -12.90 -4.43 -8.52
N TYR A 173 -12.75 -5.26 -7.49
CA TYR A 173 -11.44 -5.69 -7.01
C TYR A 173 -10.67 -6.46 -8.09
N GLU A 174 -9.37 -6.20 -8.20
CA GLU A 174 -8.43 -6.92 -9.07
C GLU A 174 -7.20 -7.34 -8.26
N GLY A 175 -7.05 -8.65 -8.01
CA GLY A 175 -5.96 -9.24 -7.24
C GLY A 175 -4.61 -9.33 -7.99
N LYS A 176 -4.41 -8.49 -9.00
CA LYS A 176 -3.20 -8.47 -9.84
C LYS A 176 -2.78 -7.03 -10.17
N ARG A 177 -1.60 -6.87 -10.77
CA ARG A 177 -1.20 -5.57 -11.33
C ARG A 177 -2.18 -5.15 -12.41
N SER A 178 -2.73 -3.94 -12.29
CA SER A 178 -3.79 -3.42 -13.15
C SER A 178 -3.50 -1.99 -13.60
N LYS A 179 -4.07 -1.60 -14.75
CA LYS A 179 -4.08 -0.21 -15.21
C LYS A 179 -5.07 0.66 -14.41
N ASN A 180 -5.96 0.04 -13.65
CA ASN A 180 -6.96 0.71 -12.82
C ASN A 180 -6.40 1.19 -11.47
N LEU A 181 -5.09 0.96 -11.21
CA LEU A 181 -4.36 1.45 -10.06
C LEU A 181 -3.04 2.09 -10.53
N VAL A 182 -2.94 3.40 -10.41
CA VAL A 182 -1.79 4.19 -10.88
C VAL A 182 -1.10 4.86 -9.71
N LYS A 183 0.23 4.83 -9.70
CA LYS A 183 1.08 5.56 -8.76
C LYS A 183 1.53 6.85 -9.41
N VAL A 184 1.24 7.97 -8.77
CA VAL A 184 1.77 9.28 -9.14
C VAL A 184 2.87 9.62 -8.15
N LYS A 185 4.12 9.62 -8.62
CA LYS A 185 5.31 9.95 -7.84
C LYS A 185 6.08 11.06 -8.51
N LYS A 186 6.71 11.92 -7.73
CA LYS A 186 7.80 12.74 -8.23
C LYS A 186 9.04 11.86 -8.39
N PHE A 187 9.64 11.91 -9.56
CA PHE A 187 10.99 11.43 -9.74
C PHE A 187 11.91 12.60 -9.37
N HIS A 188 12.83 12.35 -8.47
CA HIS A 188 13.95 13.24 -8.22
C HIS A 188 15.10 12.70 -9.06
N ASP A 189 15.42 13.39 -10.12
CA ASP A 189 16.63 13.14 -10.88
C ASP A 189 17.76 13.91 -10.19
N ALA A 190 18.84 13.22 -9.87
CA ALA A 190 20.07 13.80 -9.37
C ALA A 190 21.23 13.16 -10.13
N GLU A 191 22.19 13.99 -10.50
CA GLU A 191 23.45 13.53 -11.05
C GLU A 191 24.45 13.40 -9.91
N TYR A 192 25.10 12.25 -9.85
CA TYR A 192 26.15 11.94 -8.88
C TYR A 192 27.42 11.57 -9.61
N GLU A 193 28.56 11.97 -9.09
CA GLU A 193 29.83 11.46 -9.57
C GLU A 193 30.02 10.02 -9.07
N VAL A 194 30.28 9.11 -10.01
CA VAL A 194 30.61 7.71 -9.67
C VAL A 194 32.09 7.66 -9.34
N ILE A 195 32.39 7.38 -8.07
CA ILE A 195 33.77 7.32 -7.56
C ILE A 195 34.38 5.93 -7.63
N ASP A 196 33.52 4.89 -7.65
CA ASP A 196 33.98 3.50 -7.79
C ASP A 196 32.79 2.59 -8.20
N TYR A 197 33.09 1.39 -8.70
CA TYR A 197 32.07 0.41 -9.07
C TYR A 197 32.58 -1.03 -8.95
N ASP A 198 31.64 -1.94 -8.65
CA ASP A 198 31.86 -3.38 -8.72
C ASP A 198 31.06 -4.01 -9.85
N THR A 199 31.61 -5.12 -10.38
CA THR A 199 30.89 -5.97 -11.33
C THR A 199 30.69 -7.36 -10.74
N ASP A 200 29.62 -8.03 -11.18
CA ASP A 200 29.34 -9.42 -10.85
C ASP A 200 28.83 -10.14 -12.10
N THR A 201 28.89 -11.47 -12.10
CA THR A 201 28.43 -12.28 -13.21
C THR A 201 26.97 -12.68 -13.02
N ALA A 202 26.13 -12.54 -14.07
CA ALA A 202 24.76 -13.01 -14.07
C ALA A 202 24.49 -13.92 -15.28
N GLU A 203 23.68 -14.95 -15.05
CA GLU A 203 23.14 -15.75 -16.15
C GLU A 203 21.95 -15.05 -16.78
N VAL A 204 22.02 -14.78 -18.06
CA VAL A 204 20.93 -14.20 -18.85
C VAL A 204 20.55 -15.14 -19.99
N VAL A 205 19.27 -15.20 -20.28
CA VAL A 205 18.77 -15.98 -21.43
C VAL A 205 18.58 -15.04 -22.62
N ARG A 206 19.40 -15.22 -23.66
CA ARG A 206 19.25 -14.53 -24.95
C ARG A 206 18.98 -15.55 -26.04
N ASN A 207 17.92 -15.34 -26.81
CA ASN A 207 17.53 -16.23 -27.89
C ASN A 207 17.40 -17.72 -27.50
N GLY A 208 16.94 -17.99 -26.26
CA GLY A 208 16.77 -19.35 -25.73
C GLY A 208 18.07 -20.04 -25.29
N ARG A 209 19.16 -19.33 -25.24
CA ARG A 209 20.47 -19.86 -24.72
C ARG A 209 20.84 -19.08 -23.44
N SER A 210 21.33 -19.82 -22.45
CA SER A 210 21.89 -19.21 -21.24
C SER A 210 23.30 -18.73 -21.53
N GLU A 211 23.60 -17.48 -21.22
CA GLU A 211 24.90 -16.86 -21.35
C GLU A 211 25.25 -16.21 -20.01
N THR A 212 26.50 -16.42 -19.56
CA THR A 212 27.02 -15.70 -18.39
C THR A 212 27.61 -14.38 -18.89
N ILE A 213 27.07 -13.28 -18.38
CA ILE A 213 27.59 -11.94 -18.70
C ILE A 213 28.05 -11.24 -17.43
N GLU A 214 29.07 -10.40 -17.59
CA GLU A 214 29.47 -9.46 -16.54
C GLU A 214 28.52 -8.27 -16.53
N MET A 215 28.01 -7.90 -15.35
CA MET A 215 27.09 -6.81 -15.14
C MET A 215 27.55 -5.91 -14.00
N LEU A 216 27.26 -4.63 -14.09
CA LEU A 216 27.41 -3.70 -12.99
C LEU A 216 26.55 -4.17 -11.81
N SER A 217 27.18 -4.42 -10.66
CA SER A 217 26.50 -4.88 -9.44
C SER A 217 26.30 -3.77 -8.42
N GLN A 218 27.27 -2.86 -8.30
CA GLN A 218 27.26 -1.77 -7.33
C GLN A 218 28.04 -0.57 -7.85
N VAL A 219 27.62 0.63 -7.44
CA VAL A 219 28.35 1.88 -7.67
C VAL A 219 28.45 2.64 -6.35
N TRP A 220 29.58 3.30 -6.12
CA TRP A 220 29.75 4.30 -5.07
C TRP A 220 29.64 5.68 -5.70
N ILE A 221 28.90 6.56 -5.05
CA ILE A 221 28.63 7.92 -5.50
C ILE A 221 29.01 8.90 -4.41
N GLU A 222 29.45 10.10 -4.78
CA GLU A 222 29.72 11.21 -3.89
C GLU A 222 28.50 12.13 -3.76
#